data_884545799df6ad10df74f0bee2205c6f
#
_entry.id   884545799df6ad10df74f0bee2205c6f
#
_cell.length_a   1.000
_cell.length_b   1.000
_cell.length_c   1.000
_cell.angle_alpha   90.00
_cell.angle_beta   90.00
_cell.angle_gamma   90.00
#
_symmetry.space_group_name_H-M   'P 1'
#
loop_
_entity.id
_entity.type
_entity.pdbx_description
1 polymer ?
#
loop_
_entity_poly.entity_id
_entity_poly.type
_entity_poly.pdbx_seq_one_letter_code
_entity_poly.pdbx_strand_id
1 'polypeptide(L)'
;MTKLLSIVIPVYKVEKFIDKCISSLILPDNEQLQQLDIVVINDGTPDNSAILAKEYEKKYPGIVRVIDQENRGHGGAWNHGTELAIGKYLFYLDSDDWFNTSDLAKLMDYLSHCDCDMVLLDSQIYYAETNTYTPTNRHVELIPDRLYISDEFDWLATGHGYNMTYAHDTVYRTAMMQKYMPLFCEKVMYDDVSLQAIPIAIAKDFIYTKLNIYRYYIGRPGQSFDPKVRAVRAADDVTKVLQFLLDWIRKYRHVVPKGGTRDAYTEENFQSMGTWHYRELAEFPLAIARPRLKAWDEYLATNFPEIQPNTTVRCYRTLPTWLFIQLIRIQKLIEKAKRFVKRMRK
;
A
#
# COMPACT_ATOMS: atom_id res chain seq x y z
N MET A 1 0.35 -7.69 -29.73
CA MET A 1 0.98 -8.53 -28.68
C MET A 1 0.13 -8.45 -27.41
N THR A 2 0.05 -9.53 -26.65
CA THR A 2 -0.60 -9.52 -25.34
C THR A 2 0.28 -8.76 -24.34
N LYS A 3 -0.30 -7.86 -23.56
CA LYS A 3 0.44 -7.14 -22.52
C LYS A 3 0.73 -8.04 -21.34
N LEU A 4 1.97 -8.03 -20.88
CA LEU A 4 2.42 -8.86 -19.75
C LEU A 4 2.31 -8.09 -18.43
N LEU A 5 2.73 -6.83 -18.39
CA LEU A 5 2.75 -6.02 -17.18
C LEU A 5 2.12 -4.65 -17.42
N SER A 6 1.06 -4.35 -16.67
CA SER A 6 0.55 -2.98 -16.52
C SER A 6 1.24 -2.28 -15.35
N ILE A 7 1.71 -1.06 -15.56
CA ILE A 7 2.27 -0.21 -14.51
C ILE A 7 1.36 1.01 -14.37
N VAL A 8 0.72 1.15 -13.20
CA VAL A 8 -0.23 2.22 -12.93
C VAL A 8 0.47 3.35 -12.17
N ILE A 9 0.42 4.56 -12.72
CA ILE A 9 1.11 5.75 -12.22
C ILE A 9 0.08 6.86 -11.94
N PRO A 10 -0.18 7.21 -10.68
CA PRO A 10 -1.04 8.35 -10.32
C PRO A 10 -0.27 9.65 -10.47
N VAL A 11 -0.83 10.65 -11.14
CA VAL A 11 -0.13 11.92 -11.42
C VAL A 11 -0.90 13.11 -10.85
N TYR A 12 -0.30 13.78 -9.86
CA TYR A 12 -0.78 15.04 -9.33
C TYR A 12 0.37 15.88 -8.73
N LYS A 13 0.70 17.04 -9.35
CA LYS A 13 1.77 17.98 -8.92
C LYS A 13 3.17 17.34 -8.81
N VAL A 14 3.60 16.66 -9.87
CA VAL A 14 4.87 15.92 -9.94
C VAL A 14 5.73 16.29 -11.14
N GLU A 15 5.59 17.49 -11.69
CA GLU A 15 6.30 17.98 -12.87
C GLU A 15 7.81 17.74 -12.83
N LYS A 16 8.43 17.83 -11.64
CA LYS A 16 9.88 17.64 -11.47
C LYS A 16 10.33 16.17 -11.46
N PHE A 17 9.39 15.23 -11.38
CA PHE A 17 9.68 13.81 -11.14
C PHE A 17 9.19 12.90 -12.26
N ILE A 18 8.09 13.28 -12.92
CA ILE A 18 7.38 12.43 -13.87
C ILE A 18 8.24 11.97 -15.04
N ASP A 19 9.17 12.80 -15.51
CA ASP A 19 10.09 12.43 -16.58
C ASP A 19 11.00 11.27 -16.16
N LYS A 20 11.61 11.33 -14.97
CA LYS A 20 12.44 10.26 -14.42
C LYS A 20 11.60 8.99 -14.16
N CYS A 21 10.39 9.16 -13.66
CA CYS A 21 9.45 8.05 -13.41
C CYS A 21 9.19 7.28 -14.71
N ILE A 22 8.64 7.93 -15.74
CA ILE A 22 8.24 7.27 -16.99
C ILE A 22 9.48 6.80 -17.78
N SER A 23 10.56 7.59 -17.87
CA SER A 23 11.76 7.19 -18.61
C SER A 23 12.40 5.92 -18.05
N SER A 24 12.31 5.68 -16.75
CA SER A 24 12.82 4.48 -16.10
C SER A 24 12.13 3.18 -16.54
N LEU A 25 10.94 3.30 -17.14
CA LEU A 25 10.13 2.16 -17.61
C LEU A 25 10.38 1.85 -19.10
N ILE A 26 11.12 2.70 -19.81
CA ILE A 26 11.38 2.50 -21.23
C ILE A 26 12.52 1.50 -21.41
N LEU A 27 12.14 0.28 -21.70
CA LEU A 27 13.10 -0.81 -21.91
C LEU A 27 13.83 -0.65 -23.25
N PRO A 28 15.15 -0.96 -23.30
CA PRO A 28 15.91 -0.92 -24.53
C PRO A 28 15.54 -2.04 -25.51
N ASP A 29 15.08 -3.18 -24.99
CA ASP A 29 14.56 -4.27 -25.80
C ASP A 29 13.12 -3.98 -26.24
N ASN A 30 12.89 -3.98 -27.57
CA ASN A 30 11.61 -3.59 -28.12
C ASN A 30 10.51 -4.66 -27.91
N GLU A 31 10.85 -5.94 -27.85
CA GLU A 31 9.85 -6.99 -27.62
C GLU A 31 9.30 -6.89 -26.19
N GLN A 32 10.19 -6.73 -25.19
CA GLN A 32 9.79 -6.53 -23.81
C GLN A 32 9.01 -5.22 -23.64
N LEU A 33 9.45 -4.13 -24.29
CA LEU A 33 8.79 -2.84 -24.25
C LEU A 33 7.35 -2.93 -24.80
N GLN A 34 7.11 -3.66 -25.87
CA GLN A 34 5.77 -3.87 -26.44
C GLN A 34 4.84 -4.67 -25.49
N GLN A 35 5.39 -5.42 -24.56
CA GLN A 35 4.62 -6.17 -23.55
C GLN A 35 4.25 -5.32 -22.33
N LEU A 36 4.78 -4.09 -22.20
CA LEU A 36 4.38 -3.14 -21.16
C LEU A 36 3.10 -2.38 -21.53
N ASP A 37 2.31 -2.07 -20.50
CA ASP A 37 1.14 -1.20 -20.52
C ASP A 37 1.33 -0.16 -19.41
N ILE A 38 1.86 1.01 -19.75
CA ILE A 38 2.11 2.09 -18.79
C ILE A 38 0.89 3.00 -18.74
N VAL A 39 0.13 2.90 -17.65
CA VAL A 39 -1.16 3.59 -17.46
C VAL A 39 -0.95 4.79 -16.54
N VAL A 40 -0.83 5.96 -17.10
CA VAL A 40 -0.66 7.22 -16.37
C VAL A 40 -2.03 7.84 -16.12
N ILE A 41 -2.42 7.96 -14.86
CA ILE A 41 -3.69 8.58 -14.47
C ILE A 41 -3.43 10.02 -14.03
N ASN A 42 -3.79 10.97 -14.89
CA ASN A 42 -3.81 12.38 -14.53
C ASN A 42 -5.00 12.69 -13.64
N ASP A 43 -4.77 12.84 -12.35
CA ASP A 43 -5.79 13.11 -11.33
C ASP A 43 -6.10 14.63 -11.23
N GLY A 44 -6.31 15.28 -12.38
CA GLY A 44 -6.63 16.70 -12.47
C GLY A 44 -5.47 17.59 -12.01
N THR A 45 -4.23 17.27 -12.39
CA THR A 45 -3.06 18.05 -12.00
C THR A 45 -3.09 19.47 -12.57
N PRO A 46 -2.79 20.52 -11.76
CA PRO A 46 -2.75 21.89 -12.25
C PRO A 46 -1.39 22.31 -12.85
N ASP A 47 -0.35 21.47 -12.74
CA ASP A 47 0.99 21.72 -13.27
C ASP A 47 1.24 21.03 -14.63
N ASN A 48 2.45 21.08 -15.16
CA ASN A 48 2.76 20.52 -16.47
C ASN A 48 2.96 18.98 -16.47
N SER A 49 2.76 18.29 -15.36
CA SER A 49 2.97 16.84 -15.27
C SER A 49 2.22 16.05 -16.33
N ALA A 50 0.95 16.40 -16.59
CA ALA A 50 0.14 15.74 -17.60
C ALA A 50 0.63 16.01 -19.03
N ILE A 51 1.15 17.22 -19.29
CA ILE A 51 1.73 17.59 -20.61
C ILE A 51 2.97 16.73 -20.88
N LEU A 52 3.87 16.63 -19.90
CA LEU A 52 5.08 15.80 -20.00
C LEU A 52 4.72 14.31 -20.21
N ALA A 53 3.74 13.79 -19.49
CA ALA A 53 3.29 12.41 -19.68
C ALA A 53 2.72 12.16 -21.09
N LYS A 54 1.97 13.12 -21.64
CA LYS A 54 1.43 13.04 -23.00
C LYS A 54 2.48 13.09 -24.10
N GLU A 55 3.66 13.64 -23.84
CA GLU A 55 4.80 13.54 -24.75
C GLU A 55 5.32 12.11 -24.86
N TYR A 56 5.33 11.36 -23.73
CA TYR A 56 5.67 9.93 -23.72
C TYR A 56 4.60 9.12 -24.43
N GLU A 57 3.30 9.40 -24.27
CA GLU A 57 2.22 8.73 -25.00
C GLU A 57 2.40 8.88 -26.51
N LYS A 58 2.73 10.09 -27.00
CA LYS A 58 3.01 10.34 -28.43
C LYS A 58 4.23 9.57 -28.91
N LYS A 59 5.28 9.49 -28.08
CA LYS A 59 6.54 8.82 -28.45
C LYS A 59 6.44 7.30 -28.40
N TYR A 60 5.61 6.75 -27.52
CA TYR A 60 5.45 5.32 -27.29
C TYR A 60 3.96 4.90 -27.39
N PRO A 61 3.34 5.05 -28.59
CA PRO A 61 1.92 4.75 -28.79
C PRO A 61 1.62 3.28 -28.53
N GLY A 62 0.52 3.00 -27.81
CA GLY A 62 0.13 1.64 -27.42
C GLY A 62 0.95 1.03 -26.28
N ILE A 63 1.94 1.78 -25.73
CA ILE A 63 2.72 1.39 -24.57
C ILE A 63 2.40 2.33 -23.41
N VAL A 64 2.51 3.64 -23.61
CA VAL A 64 2.12 4.66 -22.64
C VAL A 64 0.72 5.16 -22.99
N ARG A 65 -0.16 5.21 -22.00
CA ARG A 65 -1.52 5.72 -22.11
C ARG A 65 -1.76 6.73 -20.99
N VAL A 66 -2.18 7.94 -21.33
CA VAL A 66 -2.48 9.00 -20.36
C VAL A 66 -4.00 9.18 -20.29
N ILE A 67 -4.55 8.97 -19.12
CA ILE A 67 -5.99 9.04 -18.86
C ILE A 67 -6.24 10.22 -17.93
N ASP A 68 -7.04 11.17 -18.41
CA ASP A 68 -7.46 12.33 -17.61
C ASP A 68 -8.69 11.98 -16.77
N GLN A 69 -8.70 12.37 -15.49
CA GLN A 69 -9.87 12.28 -14.62
C GLN A 69 -10.01 13.54 -13.74
N GLU A 70 -11.21 13.76 -13.21
CA GLU A 70 -11.36 14.69 -12.09
C GLU A 70 -10.61 14.18 -10.86
N ASN A 71 -10.08 15.10 -10.03
CA ASN A 71 -9.30 14.71 -8.87
C ASN A 71 -10.12 13.83 -7.90
N ARG A 72 -9.73 12.56 -7.80
CA ARG A 72 -10.26 11.55 -6.88
C ARG A 72 -9.25 11.15 -5.80
N GLY A 73 -8.08 11.81 -5.78
CA GLY A 73 -6.96 11.48 -4.89
C GLY A 73 -6.20 10.24 -5.36
N HIS A 74 -5.09 9.96 -4.68
CA HIS A 74 -4.16 8.89 -5.01
C HIS A 74 -4.86 7.52 -5.17
N GLY A 75 -5.64 7.09 -4.18
CA GLY A 75 -6.38 5.83 -4.24
C GLY A 75 -7.42 5.78 -5.37
N GLY A 76 -8.04 6.92 -5.70
CA GLY A 76 -8.96 7.02 -6.84
C GLY A 76 -8.25 6.84 -8.18
N ALA A 77 -7.03 7.39 -8.32
CA ALA A 77 -6.20 7.18 -9.50
C ALA A 77 -5.73 5.72 -9.62
N TRP A 78 -5.32 5.09 -8.52
CA TRP A 78 -4.96 3.67 -8.51
C TRP A 78 -6.17 2.77 -8.81
N ASN A 79 -7.36 3.05 -8.27
CA ASN A 79 -8.58 2.31 -8.65
C ASN A 79 -8.84 2.39 -10.17
N HIS A 80 -8.83 3.60 -10.73
CA HIS A 80 -9.09 3.79 -12.16
C HIS A 80 -8.01 3.13 -13.04
N GLY A 81 -6.73 3.28 -12.67
CA GLY A 81 -5.64 2.60 -13.39
C GLY A 81 -5.75 1.07 -13.32
N THR A 82 -6.15 0.51 -12.17
CA THR A 82 -6.41 -0.93 -12.02
C THR A 82 -7.55 -1.40 -12.93
N GLU A 83 -8.65 -0.65 -13.00
CA GLU A 83 -9.77 -0.95 -13.88
C GLU A 83 -9.35 -1.01 -15.35
N LEU A 84 -8.46 -0.09 -15.76
CA LEU A 84 -7.98 0.05 -17.14
C LEU A 84 -6.77 -0.82 -17.50
N ALA A 85 -6.14 -1.46 -16.53
CA ALA A 85 -4.98 -2.31 -16.74
C ALA A 85 -5.31 -3.53 -17.62
N ILE A 86 -4.49 -3.81 -18.65
CA ILE A 86 -4.69 -4.90 -19.61
C ILE A 86 -3.56 -5.93 -19.62
N GLY A 87 -2.51 -5.72 -18.82
CA GLY A 87 -1.44 -6.68 -18.61
C GLY A 87 -1.90 -7.89 -17.80
N LYS A 88 -1.25 -9.04 -17.99
CA LYS A 88 -1.46 -10.23 -17.13
C LYS A 88 -1.22 -9.89 -15.66
N TYR A 89 -0.21 -9.06 -15.42
CA TYR A 89 0.22 -8.57 -14.11
C TYR A 89 0.06 -7.06 -14.00
N LEU A 90 -0.02 -6.59 -12.76
CA LEU A 90 -0.19 -5.19 -12.37
C LEU A 90 0.87 -4.79 -11.34
N PHE A 91 1.50 -3.64 -11.52
CA PHE A 91 2.41 -3.03 -10.56
C PHE A 91 2.04 -1.56 -10.36
N TYR A 92 2.04 -1.10 -9.10
CA TYR A 92 1.81 0.31 -8.78
C TYR A 92 3.15 1.05 -8.66
N LEU A 93 3.22 2.25 -9.25
CA LEU A 93 4.41 3.10 -9.18
C LEU A 93 3.99 4.54 -8.87
N ASP A 94 4.47 5.06 -7.75
CA ASP A 94 4.29 6.46 -7.41
C ASP A 94 5.06 7.36 -8.37
N SER A 95 4.47 8.47 -8.78
CA SER A 95 5.03 9.32 -9.83
C SER A 95 6.25 10.16 -9.43
N ASP A 96 6.63 10.16 -8.16
CA ASP A 96 7.90 10.72 -7.65
C ASP A 96 9.00 9.66 -7.45
N ASP A 97 8.68 8.39 -7.72
CA ASP A 97 9.57 7.24 -7.65
C ASP A 97 10.00 6.77 -9.05
N TRP A 98 10.87 5.77 -9.12
CA TRP A 98 11.32 5.19 -10.40
C TRP A 98 11.76 3.74 -10.25
N PHE A 99 11.85 3.04 -11.39
CA PHE A 99 12.37 1.68 -11.42
C PHE A 99 13.84 1.64 -11.83
N ASN A 100 14.54 0.60 -11.42
CA ASN A 100 15.78 0.19 -12.07
C ASN A 100 15.43 -0.51 -13.38
N THR A 101 15.74 0.14 -14.51
CA THR A 101 15.36 -0.33 -15.84
C THR A 101 15.92 -1.73 -16.16
N SER A 102 17.17 -2.02 -15.74
CA SER A 102 17.79 -3.33 -15.99
C SER A 102 17.12 -4.46 -15.19
N ASP A 103 16.66 -4.16 -13.97
CA ASP A 103 15.94 -5.15 -13.15
C ASP A 103 14.47 -5.27 -13.60
N LEU A 104 13.88 -4.21 -14.17
CA LEU A 104 12.58 -4.30 -14.84
C LEU A 104 12.64 -5.25 -16.04
N ALA A 105 13.71 -5.20 -16.86
CA ALA A 105 13.89 -6.14 -17.97
C ALA A 105 13.95 -7.60 -17.48
N LYS A 106 14.65 -7.86 -16.37
CA LYS A 106 14.69 -9.20 -15.75
C LYS A 106 13.32 -9.60 -15.18
N LEU A 107 12.56 -8.63 -14.64
CA LEU A 107 11.20 -8.89 -14.17
C LEU A 107 10.29 -9.30 -15.33
N MET A 108 10.37 -8.63 -16.48
CA MET A 108 9.60 -9.00 -17.67
C MET A 108 9.87 -10.43 -18.10
N ASP A 109 11.14 -10.84 -18.13
CA ASP A 109 11.52 -12.22 -18.41
C ASP A 109 10.96 -13.17 -17.36
N TYR A 110 11.11 -12.86 -16.07
CA TYR A 110 10.59 -13.65 -14.96
C TYR A 110 9.08 -13.85 -15.05
N LEU A 111 8.32 -12.76 -15.25
CA LEU A 111 6.86 -12.79 -15.33
C LEU A 111 6.34 -13.56 -16.54
N SER A 112 7.12 -13.65 -17.64
CA SER A 112 6.73 -14.40 -18.84
C SER A 112 6.58 -15.90 -18.56
N HIS A 113 7.29 -16.41 -17.55
CA HIS A 113 7.27 -17.82 -17.12
C HIS A 113 6.49 -18.04 -15.81
N CYS A 114 6.00 -16.96 -15.20
CA CYS A 114 5.31 -17.01 -13.92
C CYS A 114 3.78 -17.15 -14.10
N ASP A 115 3.14 -17.92 -13.21
CA ASP A 115 1.68 -18.04 -13.18
C ASP A 115 1.14 -18.07 -11.73
N CYS A 116 1.56 -17.11 -10.91
CA CYS A 116 1.08 -16.93 -9.53
C CYS A 116 0.25 -15.65 -9.38
N ASP A 117 -0.44 -15.53 -8.26
CA ASP A 117 -1.29 -14.37 -7.96
C ASP A 117 -0.49 -13.14 -7.49
N MET A 118 0.65 -13.36 -6.78
CA MET A 118 1.54 -12.28 -6.35
C MET A 118 3.01 -12.66 -6.57
N VAL A 119 3.82 -11.66 -6.94
CA VAL A 119 5.29 -11.76 -6.95
C VAL A 119 5.84 -10.68 -6.02
N LEU A 120 6.47 -11.11 -4.93
CA LEU A 120 7.14 -10.23 -3.98
C LEU A 120 8.56 -9.94 -4.45
N LEU A 121 8.99 -8.70 -4.30
CA LEU A 121 10.24 -8.17 -4.82
C LEU A 121 11.04 -7.47 -3.70
N ASP A 122 12.32 -7.25 -3.95
CA ASP A 122 13.10 -6.32 -3.15
C ASP A 122 12.93 -4.88 -3.70
N SER A 123 13.09 -3.92 -2.81
CA SER A 123 13.06 -2.49 -3.12
C SER A 123 14.13 -1.73 -2.34
N GLN A 124 14.42 -0.50 -2.76
CA GLN A 124 15.37 0.38 -2.07
C GLN A 124 14.75 1.75 -1.82
N ILE A 125 15.07 2.30 -0.66
CA ILE A 125 14.79 3.70 -0.33
C ILE A 125 15.98 4.53 -0.81
N TYR A 126 15.70 5.57 -1.60
CA TYR A 126 16.68 6.58 -1.98
C TYR A 126 16.48 7.84 -1.15
N TYR A 127 17.49 8.24 -0.42
CA TYR A 127 17.53 9.48 0.36
C TYR A 127 18.17 10.60 -0.44
N ALA A 128 17.39 11.59 -0.88
CA ALA A 128 17.87 12.71 -1.70
C ALA A 128 18.91 13.58 -0.97
N GLU A 129 18.76 13.77 0.34
CA GLU A 129 19.65 14.60 1.15
C GLU A 129 21.08 14.04 1.19
N THR A 130 21.23 12.73 1.30
CA THR A 130 22.54 12.06 1.41
C THR A 130 22.99 11.39 0.13
N ASN A 131 22.15 11.35 -0.91
CA ASN A 131 22.38 10.62 -2.16
C ASN A 131 22.74 9.14 -1.91
N THR A 132 22.03 8.48 -1.00
CA THR A 132 22.28 7.09 -0.60
C THR A 132 21.07 6.21 -0.80
N TYR A 133 21.33 4.91 -1.00
CA TYR A 133 20.32 3.86 -1.10
C TYR A 133 20.36 2.95 0.11
N THR A 134 19.19 2.56 0.62
CA THR A 134 19.05 1.58 1.70
C THR A 134 18.05 0.50 1.28
N PRO A 135 18.43 -0.79 1.29
CA PRO A 135 17.52 -1.88 0.98
C PRO A 135 16.42 -2.00 2.04
N THR A 136 15.20 -2.36 1.61
CA THR A 136 14.07 -2.53 2.53
C THR A 136 14.13 -3.85 3.32
N ASN A 137 14.73 -4.90 2.75
CA ASN A 137 14.95 -6.22 3.38
C ASN A 137 13.68 -6.80 4.05
N ARG A 138 12.52 -6.73 3.39
CA ARG A 138 11.26 -7.18 3.98
C ARG A 138 11.05 -8.68 3.92
N HIS A 139 11.62 -9.35 2.94
CA HIS A 139 11.34 -10.74 2.60
C HIS A 139 12.49 -11.70 2.97
N VAL A 140 13.32 -11.32 3.96
CA VAL A 140 14.54 -12.07 4.34
C VAL A 140 14.28 -13.52 4.81
N GLU A 141 13.07 -13.82 5.26
CA GLU A 141 12.69 -15.16 5.72
C GLU A 141 12.13 -16.05 4.59
N LEU A 142 11.87 -15.47 3.41
CA LEU A 142 11.36 -16.21 2.27
C LEU A 142 12.49 -16.81 1.46
N ILE A 143 12.26 -18.04 0.96
CA ILE A 143 13.17 -18.70 0.03
C ILE A 143 12.86 -18.17 -1.37
N PRO A 144 13.82 -17.57 -2.07
CA PRO A 144 13.61 -17.07 -3.42
C PRO A 144 13.16 -18.16 -4.38
N ASP A 145 12.28 -17.78 -5.31
CA ASP A 145 11.76 -18.60 -6.41
C ASP A 145 10.98 -19.86 -5.97
N ARG A 146 10.63 -19.93 -4.68
CA ARG A 146 9.73 -20.94 -4.15
C ARG A 146 8.27 -20.44 -4.26
N LEU A 147 7.38 -21.30 -4.78
CA LEU A 147 5.95 -21.09 -4.73
C LEU A 147 5.42 -21.35 -3.31
N TYR A 148 4.71 -20.39 -2.77
CA TYR A 148 4.00 -20.48 -1.49
C TYR A 148 2.50 -20.48 -1.72
N ILE A 149 1.80 -21.43 -1.10
CA ILE A 149 0.34 -21.49 -1.11
C ILE A 149 -0.17 -20.64 0.06
N SER A 150 -1.00 -19.64 -0.23
CA SER A 150 -1.42 -18.65 0.75
C SER A 150 -2.18 -19.26 1.95
N ASP A 151 -2.93 -20.35 1.76
CA ASP A 151 -3.65 -21.03 2.84
C ASP A 151 -2.74 -21.93 3.72
N GLU A 152 -1.52 -22.23 3.26
CA GLU A 152 -0.53 -23.02 3.98
C GLU A 152 0.57 -22.14 4.61
N PHE A 153 0.70 -20.90 4.16
CA PHE A 153 1.72 -19.97 4.65
C PHE A 153 1.28 -19.34 5.96
N ASP A 154 2.16 -19.37 6.99
CA ASP A 154 1.86 -18.79 8.29
C ASP A 154 2.03 -17.25 8.27
N TRP A 155 0.98 -16.56 7.86
CA TRP A 155 0.94 -15.09 7.80
C TRP A 155 1.11 -14.41 9.16
N LEU A 156 0.85 -15.11 10.26
CA LEU A 156 0.92 -14.58 11.62
C LEU A 156 2.30 -14.78 12.25
N ALA A 157 2.98 -15.90 11.93
CA ALA A 157 4.27 -16.25 12.55
C ALA A 157 5.41 -15.33 12.14
N THR A 158 5.37 -14.75 10.95
CA THR A 158 6.47 -13.96 10.39
C THR A 158 6.71 -12.62 11.11
N GLY A 159 5.83 -12.21 12.05
CA GLY A 159 5.90 -10.88 12.67
C GLY A 159 5.83 -9.71 11.67
N HIS A 160 5.76 -10.04 10.39
CA HIS A 160 5.71 -9.13 9.25
C HIS A 160 4.30 -9.02 8.64
N GLY A 161 3.30 -9.73 9.19
CA GLY A 161 1.98 -9.89 8.61
C GLY A 161 1.35 -8.62 8.05
N TYR A 162 1.52 -7.49 8.73
CA TYR A 162 1.07 -6.18 8.26
C TYR A 162 2.06 -5.47 7.29
N ASN A 163 3.18 -6.11 6.93
CA ASN A 163 4.27 -5.47 6.19
C ASN A 163 4.80 -6.32 5.03
N MET A 164 4.08 -7.34 4.60
CA MET A 164 4.57 -8.22 3.54
C MET A 164 4.26 -7.73 2.13
N THR A 165 3.18 -6.97 1.95
CA THR A 165 2.74 -6.49 0.66
C THR A 165 2.64 -4.97 0.63
N TYR A 166 3.40 -4.34 -0.24
CA TYR A 166 3.39 -2.89 -0.46
C TYR A 166 3.32 -2.59 -1.96
N ALA A 167 2.93 -1.37 -2.30
CA ALA A 167 2.92 -0.90 -3.68
C ALA A 167 4.29 -1.07 -4.36
N HIS A 168 5.36 -0.80 -3.62
CA HIS A 168 6.71 -0.72 -4.15
C HIS A 168 7.52 -2.03 -4.12
N ASP A 169 6.92 -3.14 -3.70
CA ASP A 169 7.60 -4.43 -3.66
C ASP A 169 6.70 -5.62 -4.03
N THR A 170 5.54 -5.38 -4.63
CA THR A 170 4.62 -6.46 -4.99
C THR A 170 4.01 -6.24 -6.37
N VAL A 171 4.13 -7.25 -7.20
CA VAL A 171 3.40 -7.39 -8.48
C VAL A 171 2.19 -8.28 -8.26
N TYR A 172 1.05 -7.91 -8.81
CA TYR A 172 -0.23 -8.59 -8.61
C TYR A 172 -0.76 -9.15 -9.92
N ARG A 173 -1.49 -10.26 -9.88
CA ARG A 173 -2.31 -10.70 -11.02
C ARG A 173 -3.43 -9.70 -11.26
N THR A 174 -3.48 -9.09 -12.42
CA THR A 174 -4.44 -8.02 -12.76
C THR A 174 -5.88 -8.47 -12.56
N ALA A 175 -6.26 -9.62 -13.09
CA ALA A 175 -7.63 -10.14 -12.98
C ALA A 175 -8.06 -10.40 -11.52
N MET A 176 -7.12 -10.76 -10.64
CA MET A 176 -7.38 -10.90 -9.20
C MET A 176 -7.75 -9.55 -8.59
N MET A 177 -6.95 -8.51 -8.86
CA MET A 177 -7.19 -7.17 -8.31
C MET A 177 -8.50 -6.56 -8.86
N GLN A 178 -8.74 -6.65 -10.16
CA GLN A 178 -9.96 -6.12 -10.81
C GLN A 178 -11.24 -6.77 -10.28
N LYS A 179 -11.21 -8.04 -9.92
CA LYS A 179 -12.40 -8.77 -9.44
C LYS A 179 -12.98 -8.22 -8.13
N TYR A 180 -12.15 -7.62 -7.28
CA TYR A 180 -12.53 -7.22 -5.92
C TYR A 180 -12.52 -5.71 -5.69
N MET A 181 -12.62 -4.94 -6.75
CA MET A 181 -12.67 -3.48 -6.68
C MET A 181 -13.92 -2.93 -5.96
N PRO A 182 -13.85 -1.69 -5.43
CA PRO A 182 -12.66 -0.84 -5.34
C PRO A 182 -11.66 -1.36 -4.29
N LEU A 183 -10.36 -1.10 -4.51
CA LEU A 183 -9.27 -1.58 -3.66
C LEU A 183 -8.77 -0.50 -2.70
N PHE A 184 -8.98 0.77 -3.04
CA PHE A 184 -8.46 1.91 -2.31
C PHE A 184 -9.55 2.89 -1.94
N CYS A 185 -9.44 3.46 -0.73
CA CYS A 185 -10.26 4.59 -0.30
C CYS A 185 -9.84 5.86 -1.06
N GLU A 186 -10.81 6.64 -1.53
CA GLU A 186 -10.54 7.82 -2.34
C GLU A 186 -10.42 9.10 -1.50
N LYS A 187 -9.65 10.08 -1.99
CA LYS A 187 -9.46 11.42 -1.38
C LYS A 187 -8.94 11.39 0.06
N VAL A 188 -8.15 10.39 0.39
CA VAL A 188 -7.51 10.22 1.71
C VAL A 188 -6.00 10.06 1.55
N MET A 189 -5.27 10.25 2.66
CA MET A 189 -3.89 9.79 2.83
C MET A 189 -3.88 8.34 3.34
N TYR A 190 -2.80 7.61 3.08
CA TYR A 190 -2.61 6.22 3.56
C TYR A 190 -3.59 5.19 2.97
N ASP A 191 -4.13 5.45 1.79
CA ASP A 191 -4.95 4.51 1.03
C ASP A 191 -4.19 3.22 0.67
N ASP A 192 -2.85 3.29 0.54
CA ASP A 192 -1.92 2.19 0.31
C ASP A 192 -1.92 1.12 1.42
N VAL A 193 -2.39 1.44 2.63
CA VAL A 193 -2.64 0.45 3.71
C VAL A 193 -3.54 -0.69 3.23
N SER A 194 -4.40 -0.45 2.26
CA SER A 194 -5.24 -1.48 1.64
C SER A 194 -4.43 -2.64 1.05
N LEU A 195 -3.23 -2.38 0.54
CA LEU A 195 -2.35 -3.41 -0.03
C LEU A 195 -1.78 -4.37 1.03
N GLN A 196 -1.82 -4.00 2.29
CA GLN A 196 -1.37 -4.87 3.40
C GLN A 196 -2.42 -5.89 3.84
N ALA A 197 -3.69 -5.70 3.46
CA ALA A 197 -4.78 -6.58 3.87
C ALA A 197 -5.46 -7.27 2.69
N ILE A 198 -5.84 -6.50 1.66
CA ILE A 198 -6.66 -6.99 0.56
C ILE A 198 -5.96 -8.09 -0.26
N PRO A 199 -4.72 -7.89 -0.76
CA PRO A 199 -4.08 -8.92 -1.59
C PRO A 199 -3.88 -10.24 -0.85
N ILE A 200 -3.52 -10.21 0.43
CA ILE A 200 -3.35 -11.42 1.25
C ILE A 200 -4.69 -12.17 1.40
N ALA A 201 -5.78 -11.44 1.56
CA ALA A 201 -7.11 -12.05 1.68
C ALA A 201 -7.56 -12.78 0.39
N ILE A 202 -7.14 -12.31 -0.79
CA ILE A 202 -7.65 -12.80 -2.08
C ILE A 202 -6.67 -13.65 -2.89
N ALA A 203 -5.35 -13.49 -2.70
CA ALA A 203 -4.34 -14.25 -3.44
C ALA A 203 -4.31 -15.72 -2.99
N LYS A 204 -4.20 -16.64 -3.93
CA LYS A 204 -4.10 -18.08 -3.68
C LYS A 204 -2.68 -18.54 -3.43
N ASP A 205 -1.74 -17.86 -4.07
CA ASP A 205 -0.33 -18.20 -4.04
C ASP A 205 0.55 -16.97 -4.29
N PHE A 206 1.83 -17.10 -3.96
CA PHE A 206 2.83 -16.08 -4.21
C PHE A 206 4.22 -16.67 -4.34
N ILE A 207 5.11 -15.90 -4.98
CA ILE A 207 6.54 -16.20 -5.08
C ILE A 207 7.30 -14.95 -4.62
N TYR A 208 8.45 -15.15 -3.99
CA TYR A 208 9.41 -14.09 -3.73
C TYR A 208 10.61 -14.24 -4.66
N THR A 209 11.08 -13.14 -5.26
CA THR A 209 12.34 -13.11 -6.01
C THR A 209 13.19 -11.91 -5.58
N LYS A 210 14.53 -12.08 -5.61
CA LYS A 210 15.49 -11.04 -5.19
C LYS A 210 15.66 -9.89 -6.18
N LEU A 211 14.75 -9.75 -7.15
CA LEU A 211 14.80 -8.63 -8.08
C LEU A 211 14.52 -7.33 -7.33
N ASN A 212 15.45 -6.38 -7.46
CA ASN A 212 15.40 -5.12 -6.74
C ASN A 212 15.05 -3.97 -7.70
N ILE A 213 13.75 -3.74 -7.90
CA ILE A 213 13.25 -2.92 -9.00
C ILE A 213 12.93 -1.51 -8.57
N TYR A 214 12.20 -1.34 -7.49
CA TYR A 214 11.61 -0.08 -7.06
C TYR A 214 12.61 0.80 -6.29
N ARG A 215 12.63 2.09 -6.61
CA ARG A 215 13.41 3.14 -5.94
C ARG A 215 12.47 4.14 -5.31
N TYR A 216 12.25 3.99 -4.01
CA TYR A 216 11.39 4.86 -3.21
C TYR A 216 12.12 6.14 -2.83
N TYR A 217 11.65 7.29 -3.32
CA TYR A 217 12.28 8.59 -3.11
C TYR A 217 11.85 9.22 -1.79
N ILE A 218 12.81 9.56 -0.93
CA ILE A 218 12.58 10.35 0.28
C ILE A 218 13.35 11.68 0.18
N GLY A 219 12.65 12.78 0.45
CA GLY A 219 13.24 14.13 0.49
C GLY A 219 12.46 15.20 -0.27
N ARG A 220 11.27 14.87 -0.79
CA ARG A 220 10.38 15.86 -1.38
C ARG A 220 9.60 16.60 -0.30
N PRO A 221 9.59 17.96 -0.30
CA PRO A 221 8.68 18.71 0.56
C PRO A 221 7.22 18.33 0.32
N GLY A 222 6.45 18.18 1.40
CA GLY A 222 5.03 17.83 1.32
C GLY A 222 4.70 16.35 1.08
N GLN A 223 5.69 15.45 1.19
CA GLN A 223 5.43 14.00 1.23
C GLN A 223 4.57 13.63 2.45
N SER A 224 3.89 12.47 2.38
CA SER A 224 3.04 11.96 3.48
C SER A 224 3.77 11.80 4.82
N PHE A 225 5.09 11.66 4.79
CA PHE A 225 5.95 11.64 5.98
C PHE A 225 6.23 13.00 6.61
N ASP A 226 5.92 14.13 5.94
CA ASP A 226 6.13 15.45 6.53
C ASP A 226 5.26 15.62 7.80
N PRO A 227 5.87 15.87 8.98
CA PRO A 227 5.12 16.01 10.24
C PRO A 227 4.04 17.10 10.19
N LYS A 228 4.22 18.15 9.38
CA LYS A 228 3.25 19.23 9.20
C LYS A 228 2.01 18.77 8.43
N VAL A 229 2.18 17.86 7.46
CA VAL A 229 1.09 17.27 6.69
C VAL A 229 0.33 16.27 7.54
N ARG A 230 1.03 15.45 8.35
CA ARG A 230 0.44 14.44 9.25
C ARG A 230 -0.45 15.04 10.35
N ALA A 231 -0.11 16.21 10.87
CA ALA A 231 -0.69 16.74 12.10
C ALA A 231 -2.19 17.12 12.00
N VAL A 232 -2.73 17.36 10.82
CA VAL A 232 -4.09 17.93 10.66
C VAL A 232 -5.07 16.95 10.01
N ARG A 233 -4.67 16.22 8.97
CA ARG A 233 -5.54 15.36 8.16
C ARG A 233 -5.49 13.88 8.55
N ALA A 234 -4.37 13.43 9.10
CA ALA A 234 -4.10 12.01 9.29
C ALA A 234 -5.18 11.27 10.11
N ALA A 235 -5.73 11.88 11.17
CA ALA A 235 -6.71 11.20 12.01
C ALA A 235 -8.02 10.88 11.27
N ASP A 236 -8.53 11.84 10.50
CA ASP A 236 -9.80 11.69 9.79
C ASP A 236 -9.62 10.80 8.55
N ASP A 237 -8.50 10.92 7.85
CA ASP A 237 -8.18 10.11 6.68
C ASP A 237 -7.94 8.63 7.07
N VAL A 238 -7.17 8.37 8.13
CA VAL A 238 -7.00 7.01 8.68
C VAL A 238 -8.34 6.41 9.11
N THR A 239 -9.21 7.20 9.75
CA THR A 239 -10.57 6.72 10.11
C THR A 239 -11.31 6.23 8.87
N LYS A 240 -11.31 7.00 7.77
CA LYS A 240 -11.99 6.64 6.52
C LYS A 240 -11.38 5.39 5.86
N VAL A 241 -10.04 5.29 5.86
CA VAL A 241 -9.34 4.10 5.33
C VAL A 241 -9.73 2.85 6.13
N LEU A 242 -9.76 2.94 7.46
CA LEU A 242 -10.16 1.79 8.29
C LEU A 242 -11.63 1.42 8.13
N GLN A 243 -12.53 2.41 8.00
CA GLN A 243 -13.94 2.16 7.68
C GLN A 243 -14.07 1.44 6.34
N PHE A 244 -13.39 1.94 5.31
CA PHE A 244 -13.35 1.31 3.99
C PHE A 244 -12.85 -0.15 4.06
N LEU A 245 -11.75 -0.40 4.77
CA LEU A 245 -11.17 -1.74 4.91
C LEU A 245 -12.07 -2.70 5.68
N LEU A 246 -12.68 -2.25 6.77
CA LEU A 246 -13.63 -3.05 7.53
C LEU A 246 -14.84 -3.45 6.67
N ASP A 247 -15.40 -2.50 5.90
CA ASP A 247 -16.50 -2.76 4.98
C ASP A 247 -16.08 -3.70 3.85
N TRP A 248 -14.87 -3.50 3.29
CA TRP A 248 -14.32 -4.36 2.25
C TRP A 248 -14.12 -5.79 2.75
N ILE A 249 -13.46 -5.98 3.91
CA ILE A 249 -13.23 -7.30 4.50
C ILE A 249 -14.58 -7.99 4.76
N ARG A 250 -15.54 -7.32 5.38
CA ARG A 250 -16.86 -7.89 5.63
C ARG A 250 -17.58 -8.31 4.35
N LYS A 251 -17.53 -7.47 3.31
CA LYS A 251 -18.12 -7.77 2.01
C LYS A 251 -17.52 -9.00 1.35
N TYR A 252 -16.21 -9.13 1.40
CA TYR A 252 -15.47 -10.17 0.70
C TYR A 252 -14.95 -11.31 1.60
N ARG A 253 -15.34 -11.33 2.88
CA ARG A 253 -14.92 -12.37 3.84
C ARG A 253 -15.22 -13.79 3.37
N HIS A 254 -16.27 -13.96 2.60
CA HIS A 254 -16.70 -15.25 2.05
C HIS A 254 -15.77 -15.86 1.01
N VAL A 255 -14.84 -15.07 0.43
CA VAL A 255 -13.88 -15.59 -0.57
C VAL A 255 -12.62 -16.16 0.09
N VAL A 256 -12.40 -15.87 1.38
CA VAL A 256 -11.29 -16.43 2.16
C VAL A 256 -11.70 -17.81 2.69
N PRO A 257 -10.98 -18.88 2.33
CA PRO A 257 -11.31 -20.22 2.82
C PRO A 257 -11.23 -20.30 4.35
N LYS A 258 -12.25 -20.86 4.96
CA LYS A 258 -12.32 -20.99 6.42
C LYS A 258 -11.32 -22.00 6.98
N GLY A 259 -10.73 -21.68 8.13
CA GLY A 259 -9.92 -22.58 8.93
C GLY A 259 -8.44 -22.64 8.53
N GLY A 260 -8.02 -21.89 7.50
CA GLY A 260 -6.62 -21.76 7.11
C GLY A 260 -5.90 -20.57 7.77
N THR A 261 -4.60 -20.46 7.54
CA THR A 261 -3.78 -19.37 8.07
C THR A 261 -4.16 -18.00 7.49
N ARG A 262 -4.59 -17.96 6.24
CA ARG A 262 -5.11 -16.75 5.58
C ARG A 262 -6.43 -16.30 6.20
N ASP A 263 -7.29 -17.23 6.60
CA ASP A 263 -8.53 -16.97 7.36
C ASP A 263 -8.21 -16.33 8.71
N ALA A 264 -7.30 -16.93 9.46
CA ALA A 264 -6.85 -16.42 10.76
C ALA A 264 -6.21 -15.00 10.62
N TYR A 265 -5.38 -14.79 9.61
CA TYR A 265 -4.78 -13.48 9.34
C TYR A 265 -5.83 -12.42 8.99
N THR A 266 -6.80 -12.76 8.12
CA THR A 266 -7.87 -11.83 7.73
C THR A 266 -8.76 -11.47 8.93
N GLU A 267 -9.07 -12.45 9.78
CA GLU A 267 -9.84 -12.23 11.02
C GLU A 267 -9.05 -11.36 12.00
N GLU A 268 -7.76 -11.63 12.22
CA GLU A 268 -6.92 -10.79 13.09
C GLU A 268 -6.81 -9.36 12.57
N ASN A 269 -6.66 -9.15 11.26
CA ASN A 269 -6.71 -7.81 10.65
C ASN A 269 -8.03 -7.11 10.93
N PHE A 270 -9.15 -7.80 10.71
CA PHE A 270 -10.47 -7.26 10.96
C PHE A 270 -10.65 -6.82 12.41
N GLN A 271 -10.30 -7.67 13.36
CA GLN A 271 -10.38 -7.37 14.79
C GLN A 271 -9.39 -6.25 15.20
N SER A 272 -8.15 -6.31 14.72
CA SER A 272 -7.11 -5.36 15.09
C SER A 272 -7.34 -3.97 14.51
N MET A 273 -7.81 -3.85 13.27
CA MET A 273 -8.15 -2.56 12.65
C MET A 273 -9.22 -1.83 13.46
N GLY A 274 -10.28 -2.55 13.89
CA GLY A 274 -11.33 -1.98 14.73
C GLY A 274 -10.82 -1.48 16.07
N THR A 275 -9.81 -2.12 16.65
CA THR A 275 -9.33 -1.82 18.01
C THR A 275 -8.08 -0.95 18.05
N TRP A 276 -7.22 -1.02 17.02
CA TRP A 276 -5.96 -0.28 16.95
C TRP A 276 -6.15 1.24 16.88
N HIS A 277 -7.17 1.70 16.18
CA HIS A 277 -7.41 3.11 15.93
C HIS A 277 -7.64 3.94 17.22
N TYR A 278 -8.14 3.32 18.30
CA TYR A 278 -8.23 4.00 19.59
C TYR A 278 -6.86 4.47 20.10
N ARG A 279 -5.80 3.71 19.85
CA ARG A 279 -4.43 4.08 20.27
C ARG A 279 -3.89 5.23 19.41
N GLU A 280 -4.20 5.25 18.15
CA GLU A 280 -3.78 6.34 17.24
C GLU A 280 -4.52 7.64 17.56
N LEU A 281 -5.83 7.57 17.76
CA LEU A 281 -6.62 8.73 18.13
C LEU A 281 -6.20 9.34 19.50
N ALA A 282 -5.72 8.52 20.42
CA ALA A 282 -5.22 8.99 21.73
C ALA A 282 -3.91 9.81 21.65
N GLU A 283 -3.22 9.83 20.53
CA GLU A 283 -2.03 10.67 20.34
C GLU A 283 -2.36 12.14 20.13
N PHE A 284 -3.57 12.44 19.65
CA PHE A 284 -4.00 13.82 19.41
C PHE A 284 -4.31 14.55 20.73
N PRO A 285 -4.23 15.89 20.77
CA PRO A 285 -4.69 16.68 21.92
C PRO A 285 -6.11 16.29 22.34
N LEU A 286 -6.41 16.36 23.64
CA LEU A 286 -7.69 15.90 24.22
C LEU A 286 -8.92 16.46 23.50
N ALA A 287 -8.87 17.75 23.13
CA ALA A 287 -9.95 18.42 22.42
C ALA A 287 -10.23 17.79 21.04
N ILE A 288 -9.21 17.25 20.39
CA ILE A 288 -9.29 16.57 19.08
C ILE A 288 -9.64 15.09 19.26
N ALA A 289 -8.98 14.42 20.20
CA ALA A 289 -9.12 12.98 20.43
C ALA A 289 -10.50 12.57 20.95
N ARG A 290 -11.04 13.32 21.94
CA ARG A 290 -12.30 12.97 22.60
C ARG A 290 -13.49 12.78 21.64
N PRO A 291 -13.85 13.74 20.77
CA PRO A 291 -14.97 13.56 19.86
C PRO A 291 -14.73 12.44 18.85
N ARG A 292 -13.49 12.26 18.38
CA ARG A 292 -13.13 11.20 17.40
C ARG A 292 -13.18 9.82 18.03
N LEU A 293 -12.68 9.63 19.24
CA LEU A 293 -12.78 8.37 19.98
C LEU A 293 -14.24 7.98 20.20
N LYS A 294 -15.09 8.96 20.58
CA LYS A 294 -16.51 8.71 20.76
C LYS A 294 -17.18 8.30 19.44
N ALA A 295 -16.94 9.04 18.37
CA ALA A 295 -17.50 8.75 17.06
C ALA A 295 -17.04 7.37 16.53
N TRP A 296 -15.78 7.00 16.75
CA TRP A 296 -15.25 5.70 16.37
C TRP A 296 -15.88 4.55 17.17
N ASP A 297 -16.03 4.71 18.48
CA ASP A 297 -16.67 3.70 19.34
C ASP A 297 -18.13 3.48 18.96
N GLU A 298 -18.88 4.54 18.71
CA GLU A 298 -20.27 4.50 18.25
C GLU A 298 -20.38 3.85 16.86
N TYR A 299 -19.44 4.19 15.94
CA TYR A 299 -19.40 3.61 14.61
C TYR A 299 -19.18 2.09 14.67
N LEU A 300 -18.21 1.61 15.44
CA LEU A 300 -17.94 0.19 15.59
C LEU A 300 -19.11 -0.54 16.27
N ALA A 301 -19.65 0.02 17.35
CA ALA A 301 -20.77 -0.60 18.05
C ALA A 301 -22.01 -0.76 17.16
N THR A 302 -22.23 0.20 16.27
CA THR A 302 -23.39 0.21 15.36
C THR A 302 -23.17 -0.68 14.14
N ASN A 303 -21.99 -0.57 13.50
CA ASN A 303 -21.76 -1.19 12.19
C ASN A 303 -21.02 -2.53 12.27
N PHE A 304 -20.21 -2.75 13.32
CA PHE A 304 -19.34 -3.91 13.47
C PHE A 304 -19.40 -4.50 14.89
N PRO A 305 -20.60 -4.90 15.39
CA PRO A 305 -20.76 -5.44 16.74
C PRO A 305 -20.00 -6.76 16.96
N GLU A 306 -19.60 -7.44 15.87
CA GLU A 306 -18.77 -8.64 15.89
C GLU A 306 -17.31 -8.39 16.26
N ILE A 307 -16.82 -7.14 16.18
CA ILE A 307 -15.45 -6.79 16.63
C ILE A 307 -15.38 -6.85 18.15
N GLN A 308 -14.60 -7.79 18.66
CA GLN A 308 -14.48 -8.03 20.09
C GLN A 308 -13.62 -6.96 20.77
N PRO A 309 -14.14 -6.30 21.84
CA PRO A 309 -13.37 -5.31 22.57
C PRO A 309 -12.13 -5.92 23.21
N ASN A 310 -10.95 -5.53 22.75
CA ASN A 310 -9.69 -5.87 23.41
C ASN A 310 -9.44 -5.00 24.66
N THR A 311 -8.32 -5.19 25.32
CA THR A 311 -7.96 -4.44 26.54
C THR A 311 -7.99 -2.92 26.31
N THR A 312 -7.54 -2.43 25.16
CA THR A 312 -7.53 -0.99 24.82
C THR A 312 -8.96 -0.43 24.77
N VAL A 313 -9.88 -1.10 24.09
CA VAL A 313 -11.28 -0.69 23.97
C VAL A 313 -11.98 -0.77 25.33
N ARG A 314 -11.75 -1.84 26.11
CA ARG A 314 -12.29 -1.96 27.46
C ARG A 314 -11.82 -0.83 28.37
N CYS A 315 -10.53 -0.48 28.34
CA CYS A 315 -10.00 0.67 29.08
C CYS A 315 -10.67 1.99 28.64
N TYR A 316 -10.85 2.19 27.34
CA TYR A 316 -11.54 3.39 26.83
C TYR A 316 -12.99 3.49 27.37
N ARG A 317 -13.74 2.41 27.36
CA ARG A 317 -15.16 2.37 27.80
C ARG A 317 -15.34 2.47 29.31
N THR A 318 -14.31 2.15 30.11
CA THR A 318 -14.40 2.12 31.58
C THR A 318 -13.75 3.33 32.25
N LEU A 319 -12.79 4.00 31.60
CA LEU A 319 -12.04 5.11 32.17
C LEU A 319 -12.50 6.45 31.59
N PRO A 320 -12.36 7.56 32.37
CA PRO A 320 -12.49 8.89 31.80
C PRO A 320 -11.54 9.06 30.59
N THR A 321 -12.02 9.65 29.49
CA THR A 321 -11.26 9.77 28.23
C THR A 321 -9.87 10.40 28.42
N TRP A 322 -9.74 11.39 29.31
CA TRP A 322 -8.45 12.02 29.58
C TRP A 322 -7.45 11.02 30.21
N LEU A 323 -7.92 10.17 31.12
CA LEU A 323 -7.08 9.16 31.77
C LEU A 323 -6.67 8.07 30.78
N PHE A 324 -7.61 7.59 29.96
CA PHE A 324 -7.33 6.65 28.87
C PHE A 324 -6.23 7.20 27.96
N ILE A 325 -6.33 8.45 27.50
CA ILE A 325 -5.33 9.09 26.64
C ILE A 325 -3.95 9.11 27.31
N GLN A 326 -3.86 9.47 28.59
CA GLN A 326 -2.58 9.48 29.31
C GLN A 326 -1.97 8.09 29.43
N LEU A 327 -2.77 7.06 29.74
CA LEU A 327 -2.31 5.68 29.81
C LEU A 327 -1.73 5.18 28.47
N ILE A 328 -2.41 5.46 27.35
CA ILE A 328 -1.91 5.07 26.02
C ILE A 328 -0.58 5.77 25.70
N ARG A 329 -0.44 7.06 26.01
CA ARG A 329 0.81 7.81 25.80
C ARG A 329 1.96 7.26 26.63
N ILE A 330 1.72 6.95 27.90
CA ILE A 330 2.72 6.33 28.77
C ILE A 330 3.13 4.95 28.21
N GLN A 331 2.17 4.13 27.82
CA GLN A 331 2.44 2.82 27.23
C GLN A 331 3.32 2.93 25.98
N LYS A 332 3.02 3.84 25.05
CA LYS A 332 3.84 4.08 23.86
C LYS A 332 5.25 4.57 24.18
N LEU A 333 5.41 5.41 25.20
CA LEU A 333 6.74 5.82 25.68
C LEU A 333 7.56 4.65 26.20
N ILE A 334 6.95 3.76 26.98
CA ILE A 334 7.58 2.54 27.48
C ILE A 334 7.99 1.61 26.32
N GLU A 335 7.11 1.41 25.34
CA GLU A 335 7.40 0.62 24.14
C GLU A 335 8.57 1.21 23.32
N LYS A 336 8.61 2.54 23.18
CA LYS A 336 9.72 3.25 22.53
C LYS A 336 11.05 3.07 23.28
N ALA A 337 11.03 3.18 24.59
CA ALA A 337 12.20 2.97 25.43
C ALA A 337 12.73 1.51 25.33
N LYS A 338 11.83 0.51 25.38
CA LYS A 338 12.21 -0.89 25.20
C LYS A 338 12.86 -1.15 23.83
N ARG A 339 12.32 -0.55 22.74
CA ARG A 339 12.93 -0.66 21.40
C ARG A 339 14.30 -0.01 21.33
N PHE A 340 14.49 1.14 21.97
CA PHE A 340 15.78 1.82 22.03
C PHE A 340 16.84 0.96 22.76
N VAL A 341 16.52 0.41 23.94
CA VAL A 341 17.41 -0.48 24.69
C VAL A 341 17.77 -1.74 23.89
N LYS A 342 16.79 -2.32 23.16
CA LYS A 342 17.05 -3.50 22.29
C LYS A 342 18.02 -3.17 21.15
N ARG A 343 17.97 -1.94 20.61
CA ARG A 343 18.92 -1.48 19.56
C ARG A 343 20.33 -1.25 20.08
N MET A 344 20.47 -0.82 21.34
CA MET A 344 21.79 -0.62 21.96
C MET A 344 22.48 -1.93 22.37
N ARG A 345 21.73 -3.05 22.43
CA ARG A 345 22.26 -4.38 22.78
C ARG A 345 22.64 -5.23 21.56
N LYS A 346 22.35 -4.73 20.36
CA LYS A 346 22.82 -5.28 19.07
C LYS A 346 23.98 -4.44 18.53
#